data_8f9ca8734a6861e5e62b46822de61e67
#
_entry.id   8f9ca8734a6861e5e62b46822de61e67
#
_cell.length_a   1.000
_cell.length_b   1.000
_cell.length_c   1.000
_cell.angle_alpha   90.00
_cell.angle_beta   90.00
_cell.angle_gamma   90.00
#
_symmetry.space_group_name_H-M   'P 1'
#
loop_
_entity.id
_entity.type
_entity.pdbx_description
1 polymer ?
#
loop_
_entity_poly.entity_id
_entity_poly.type
_entity_poly.pdbx_seq_one_letter_code
_entity_poly.pdbx_strand_id
1 'polypeptide(L)'
;KFFKYLGIAIAALLLIVIIIWNVVSFIYADLDKFVTAMEKNDIITMNNILDKGFDINQSFLYFKTTPLAMALVQPQIKFNTVKFMIENGADVNKPNWHNFSPLSLAMLRKHSDIVALLLENGADTSYIVKGYTYAELAQQIGNQEIIKLIKQYQQ
;
A
#
# COMPACT_ATOMS: atom_id res chain seq x y z
N LYS A 1 17.39 47.68 16.87
CA LYS A 1 17.42 47.09 15.50
C LYS A 1 17.37 45.55 15.55
N PHE A 2 18.20 44.87 16.38
CA PHE A 2 18.24 43.41 16.51
C PHE A 2 16.87 42.75 16.78
N PHE A 3 16.12 43.21 17.78
CA PHE A 3 14.79 42.69 18.13
C PHE A 3 13.76 42.85 16.99
N LYS A 4 13.85 43.89 16.15
CA LYS A 4 12.97 44.06 15.00
C LYS A 4 13.23 43.01 13.92
N TYR A 5 14.49 42.70 13.62
CA TYR A 5 14.82 41.65 12.67
C TYR A 5 14.54 40.24 13.20
N LEU A 6 14.72 40.01 14.51
CA LEU A 6 14.34 38.76 15.16
C LEU A 6 12.85 38.51 15.06
N GLY A 7 11.98 39.49 15.29
CA GLY A 7 10.53 39.38 15.12
C GLY A 7 10.12 39.04 13.70
N ILE A 8 10.75 39.66 12.71
CA ILE A 8 10.50 39.38 11.27
C ILE A 8 10.93 37.94 10.93
N ALA A 9 12.09 37.51 11.40
CA ALA A 9 12.59 36.14 11.17
C ALA A 9 11.67 35.08 11.78
N ILE A 10 11.16 35.28 12.99
CA ILE A 10 10.23 34.40 13.66
C ILE A 10 8.89 34.35 12.88
N ALA A 11 8.37 35.50 12.45
CA ALA A 11 7.15 35.56 11.66
C ALA A 11 7.28 34.83 10.32
N ALA A 12 8.42 34.99 9.63
CA ALA A 12 8.70 34.27 8.40
C ALA A 12 8.78 32.75 8.62
N LEU A 13 9.41 32.32 9.70
CA LEU A 13 9.51 30.90 10.06
C LEU A 13 8.13 30.29 10.36
N LEU A 14 7.29 31.01 11.09
CA LEU A 14 5.90 30.59 11.36
C LEU A 14 5.07 30.49 10.07
N LEU A 15 5.22 31.43 9.14
CA LEU A 15 4.55 31.36 7.84
C LEU A 15 5.00 30.14 7.03
N ILE A 16 6.29 29.81 7.02
CA ILE A 16 6.82 28.62 6.35
C ILE A 16 6.24 27.36 6.99
N VAL A 17 6.18 27.28 8.31
CA VAL A 17 5.58 26.14 9.03
C VAL A 17 4.10 25.99 8.68
N ILE A 18 3.34 27.08 8.62
CA ILE A 18 1.91 27.07 8.24
C ILE A 18 1.74 26.60 6.79
N ILE A 19 2.59 27.08 5.87
CA ILE A 19 2.54 26.65 4.46
C ILE A 19 2.84 25.16 4.35
N ILE A 20 3.90 24.69 5.00
CA ILE A 20 4.26 23.27 5.02
C ILE A 20 3.11 22.44 5.61
N TRP A 21 2.53 22.87 6.72
CA TRP A 21 1.40 22.19 7.36
C TRP A 21 0.19 22.09 6.42
N ASN A 22 -0.17 23.19 5.72
CA ASN A 22 -1.28 23.19 4.77
C ASN A 22 -1.00 22.27 3.57
N VAL A 23 0.23 22.29 3.02
CA VAL A 23 0.62 21.39 1.92
C VAL A 23 0.59 19.93 2.36
N VAL A 24 1.13 19.63 3.53
CA VAL A 24 1.12 18.29 4.11
C VAL A 24 -0.33 17.84 4.37
N SER A 25 -1.16 18.67 4.99
CA SER A 25 -2.57 18.35 5.23
C SER A 25 -3.35 18.12 3.94
N PHE A 26 -3.07 18.87 2.88
CA PHE A 26 -3.71 18.70 1.57
C PHE A 26 -3.32 17.34 0.94
N ILE A 27 -2.02 16.99 0.96
CA ILE A 27 -1.53 15.71 0.44
C ILE A 27 -2.12 14.53 1.21
N TYR A 28 -2.23 14.62 2.54
CA TYR A 28 -2.77 13.56 3.38
C TYR A 28 -4.30 13.44 3.36
N ALA A 29 -5.02 14.53 3.02
CA ALA A 29 -6.48 14.50 2.98
C ALA A 29 -7.02 13.54 1.91
N ASP A 30 -6.39 13.48 0.74
CA ASP A 30 -6.82 12.56 -0.31
C ASP A 30 -6.40 11.12 0.00
N LEU A 31 -5.26 10.94 0.65
CA LEU A 31 -4.81 9.64 1.12
C LEU A 31 -5.73 9.07 2.22
N ASP A 32 -6.13 9.87 3.21
CA ASP A 32 -7.06 9.47 4.27
C ASP A 32 -8.43 9.08 3.71
N LYS A 33 -8.94 9.88 2.76
CA LYS A 33 -10.18 9.58 2.03
C LYS A 33 -10.06 8.29 1.23
N PHE A 34 -8.93 8.07 0.55
CA PHE A 34 -8.70 6.86 -0.22
C PHE A 34 -8.69 5.63 0.68
N VAL A 35 -7.98 5.69 1.82
CA VAL A 35 -7.94 4.60 2.80
C VAL A 35 -9.33 4.33 3.39
N THR A 36 -10.07 5.37 3.74
CA THR A 36 -11.45 5.22 4.23
C THR A 36 -12.37 4.58 3.19
N ALA A 37 -12.26 4.97 1.93
CA ALA A 37 -13.02 4.38 0.83
C ALA A 37 -12.62 2.91 0.59
N MET A 38 -11.33 2.61 0.66
CA MET A 38 -10.78 1.26 0.58
C MET A 38 -11.36 0.33 1.66
N GLU A 39 -11.38 0.77 2.91
CA GLU A 39 -11.92 0.01 4.04
C GLU A 39 -13.42 -0.28 3.88
N LYS A 40 -14.16 0.67 3.30
CA LYS A 40 -15.59 0.55 3.02
C LYS A 40 -15.92 -0.18 1.72
N ASN A 41 -14.91 -0.56 0.92
CA ASN A 41 -15.06 -1.09 -0.44
C ASN A 41 -15.85 -0.12 -1.35
N ASP A 42 -15.66 1.18 -1.15
CA ASP A 42 -16.29 2.24 -1.93
C ASP A 42 -15.45 2.54 -3.19
N ILE A 43 -15.66 1.71 -4.21
CA ILE A 43 -14.95 1.79 -5.49
C ILE A 43 -15.20 3.12 -6.20
N ILE A 44 -16.40 3.69 -6.06
CA ILE A 44 -16.77 4.97 -6.71
C ILE A 44 -15.90 6.10 -6.14
N THR A 45 -15.82 6.19 -4.81
CA THR A 45 -14.98 7.20 -4.15
C THR A 45 -13.50 7.01 -4.46
N MET A 46 -13.00 5.76 -4.47
CA MET A 46 -11.62 5.45 -4.85
C MET A 46 -11.32 5.92 -6.28
N ASN A 47 -12.19 5.62 -7.24
CA ASN A 47 -12.03 6.04 -8.63
C ASN A 47 -12.00 7.57 -8.75
N ASN A 48 -12.94 8.26 -8.11
CA ASN A 48 -13.00 9.73 -8.12
C ASN A 48 -11.71 10.39 -7.55
N ILE A 49 -11.01 9.72 -6.64
CA ILE A 49 -9.75 10.20 -6.08
C ILE A 49 -8.60 9.96 -7.06
N LEU A 50 -8.59 8.81 -7.75
CA LEU A 50 -7.60 8.52 -8.82
C LEU A 50 -7.75 9.49 -9.99
N ASP A 51 -8.98 9.79 -10.42
CA ASP A 51 -9.27 10.74 -11.49
C ASP A 51 -8.75 12.16 -11.21
N LYS A 52 -8.56 12.50 -9.93
CA LYS A 52 -7.95 13.77 -9.49
C LYS A 52 -6.41 13.73 -9.46
N GLY A 53 -5.80 12.61 -9.89
CA GLY A 53 -4.36 12.47 -9.97
C GLY A 53 -3.69 11.90 -8.72
N PHE A 54 -4.44 11.24 -7.84
CA PHE A 54 -3.84 10.54 -6.70
C PHE A 54 -2.96 9.38 -7.19
N ASP A 55 -1.72 9.32 -6.73
CA ASP A 55 -0.81 8.21 -7.04
C ASP A 55 -1.14 6.99 -6.17
N ILE A 56 -1.70 5.95 -6.80
CA ILE A 56 -2.06 4.69 -6.14
C ILE A 56 -0.84 3.95 -5.55
N ASN A 57 0.37 4.29 -5.99
CA ASN A 57 1.63 3.75 -5.49
C ASN A 57 2.33 4.67 -4.49
N GLN A 58 1.67 5.77 -4.10
CA GLN A 58 2.19 6.68 -3.09
C GLN A 58 2.42 5.92 -1.78
N SER A 59 3.62 6.07 -1.23
CA SER A 59 3.96 5.47 0.06
C SER A 59 3.69 6.46 1.19
N PHE A 60 3.12 5.98 2.29
CA PHE A 60 3.01 6.76 3.52
C PHE A 60 4.40 7.11 4.05
N LEU A 61 4.65 8.37 4.36
CA LEU A 61 5.97 8.88 4.76
C LEU A 61 6.58 8.10 5.94
N TYR A 62 5.78 7.75 6.94
CA TYR A 62 6.26 7.05 8.14
C TYR A 62 6.38 5.53 7.95
N PHE A 63 5.52 4.91 7.14
CA PHE A 63 5.41 3.44 7.07
C PHE A 63 5.92 2.85 5.76
N LYS A 64 6.36 3.66 4.80
CA LYS A 64 6.81 3.21 3.46
C LYS A 64 5.90 2.09 2.89
N THR A 65 4.59 2.23 3.11
CA THR A 65 3.57 1.23 2.78
C THR A 65 2.65 1.79 1.73
N THR A 66 2.40 1.04 0.65
CA THR A 66 1.46 1.43 -0.40
C THR A 66 0.01 1.17 0.02
N PRO A 67 -0.99 1.82 -0.60
CA PRO A 67 -2.41 1.51 -0.40
C PRO A 67 -2.72 0.02 -0.60
N LEU A 68 -2.13 -0.63 -1.60
CA LEU A 68 -2.29 -2.08 -1.82
C LEU A 68 -1.80 -2.90 -0.62
N ALA A 69 -0.59 -2.63 -0.13
CA ALA A 69 -0.07 -3.33 1.04
C ALA A 69 -0.88 -3.04 2.32
N MET A 70 -1.47 -1.84 2.44
CA MET A 70 -2.41 -1.52 3.53
C MET A 70 -3.70 -2.32 3.44
N ALA A 71 -4.27 -2.47 2.24
CA ALA A 71 -5.47 -3.30 2.03
C ALA A 71 -5.22 -4.75 2.47
N LEU A 72 -4.04 -5.29 2.16
CA LEU A 72 -3.66 -6.67 2.46
C LEU A 72 -3.37 -6.95 3.94
N VAL A 73 -3.14 -5.94 4.77
CA VAL A 73 -2.98 -6.13 6.23
C VAL A 73 -4.26 -5.90 7.02
N GLN A 74 -5.34 -5.42 6.40
CA GLN A 74 -6.63 -5.24 7.06
C GLN A 74 -7.20 -6.56 7.61
N PRO A 75 -7.93 -6.53 8.73
CA PRO A 75 -8.56 -7.73 9.30
C PRO A 75 -9.52 -8.42 8.34
N GLN A 76 -10.21 -7.64 7.51
CA GLN A 76 -11.13 -8.12 6.48
C GLN A 76 -10.70 -7.58 5.10
N ILE A 77 -9.87 -8.37 4.43
CA ILE A 77 -9.43 -8.02 3.08
C ILE A 77 -10.61 -8.10 2.12
N LYS A 78 -10.83 -7.04 1.33
CA LYS A 78 -11.90 -6.96 0.33
C LYS A 78 -11.33 -7.28 -1.04
N PHE A 79 -11.68 -8.44 -1.60
CA PHE A 79 -11.21 -8.88 -2.92
C PHE A 79 -11.44 -7.80 -4.01
N ASN A 80 -12.64 -7.22 -4.07
CA ASN A 80 -12.97 -6.19 -5.07
C ASN A 80 -12.08 -4.93 -4.93
N THR A 81 -11.76 -4.52 -3.69
CA THR A 81 -10.84 -3.41 -3.45
C THR A 81 -9.44 -3.70 -3.96
N VAL A 82 -8.90 -4.90 -3.67
CA VAL A 82 -7.58 -5.33 -4.14
C VAL A 82 -7.55 -5.41 -5.66
N LYS A 83 -8.58 -6.03 -6.26
CA LYS A 83 -8.73 -6.14 -7.71
C LYS A 83 -8.77 -4.76 -8.36
N PHE A 84 -9.60 -3.85 -7.86
CA PHE A 84 -9.68 -2.48 -8.35
C PHE A 84 -8.33 -1.77 -8.31
N MET A 85 -7.58 -1.90 -7.21
CA MET A 85 -6.27 -1.26 -7.10
C MET A 85 -5.29 -1.80 -8.14
N ILE A 86 -5.24 -3.11 -8.35
CA ILE A 86 -4.36 -3.75 -9.34
C ILE A 86 -4.73 -3.31 -10.75
N GLU A 87 -6.02 -3.29 -11.10
CA GLU A 87 -6.53 -2.83 -12.40
C GLU A 87 -6.22 -1.35 -12.66
N ASN A 88 -6.03 -0.55 -11.61
CA ASN A 88 -5.63 0.87 -11.68
C ASN A 88 -4.13 1.10 -11.47
N GLY A 89 -3.30 0.08 -11.65
CA GLY A 89 -1.85 0.21 -11.70
C GLY A 89 -1.13 0.15 -10.35
N ALA A 90 -1.76 -0.42 -9.32
CA ALA A 90 -1.04 -0.68 -8.07
C ALA A 90 0.10 -1.66 -8.30
N ASP A 91 1.28 -1.32 -7.81
CA ASP A 91 2.48 -2.16 -7.92
C ASP A 91 2.36 -3.39 -7.02
N VAL A 92 2.17 -4.56 -7.65
CA VAL A 92 2.01 -5.85 -6.99
C VAL A 92 3.30 -6.38 -6.34
N ASN A 93 4.44 -5.73 -6.62
CA ASN A 93 5.76 -6.14 -6.15
C ASN A 93 6.35 -5.22 -5.08
N LYS A 94 5.76 -4.04 -4.84
CA LYS A 94 6.31 -3.06 -3.89
C LYS A 94 6.12 -3.51 -2.44
N PRO A 95 7.21 -3.85 -1.71
CA PRO A 95 7.09 -4.35 -0.35
C PRO A 95 6.73 -3.23 0.63
N ASN A 96 6.17 -3.61 1.78
CA ASN A 96 5.95 -2.70 2.90
C ASN A 96 7.25 -2.47 3.69
N TRP A 97 7.21 -1.62 4.71
CA TRP A 97 8.35 -1.28 5.56
C TRP A 97 8.95 -2.46 6.35
N HIS A 98 8.20 -3.55 6.53
CA HIS A 98 8.69 -4.81 7.11
C HIS A 98 9.31 -5.75 6.08
N ASN A 99 9.43 -5.32 4.83
CA ASN A 99 9.92 -6.12 3.72
C ASN A 99 9.01 -7.32 3.36
N PHE A 100 7.70 -7.18 3.58
CA PHE A 100 6.71 -8.11 3.05
C PHE A 100 6.16 -7.59 1.72
N SER A 101 6.25 -8.40 0.67
CA SER A 101 5.60 -8.11 -0.60
C SER A 101 4.08 -8.30 -0.49
N PRO A 102 3.27 -7.72 -1.40
CA PRO A 102 1.84 -7.99 -1.48
C PRO A 102 1.51 -9.48 -1.53
N LEU A 103 2.26 -10.26 -2.31
CA LEU A 103 2.08 -11.72 -2.41
C LEU A 103 2.26 -12.40 -1.05
N SER A 104 3.33 -12.08 -0.32
CA SER A 104 3.58 -12.67 1.00
C SER A 104 2.50 -12.28 2.03
N LEU A 105 1.98 -11.05 1.97
CA LEU A 105 0.90 -10.61 2.85
C LEU A 105 -0.39 -11.41 2.59
N ALA A 106 -0.78 -11.59 1.31
CA ALA A 106 -1.94 -12.39 0.93
C ALA A 106 -1.79 -13.86 1.35
N MET A 107 -0.61 -14.44 1.18
CA MET A 107 -0.31 -15.82 1.60
C MET A 107 -0.44 -15.98 3.12
N LEU A 108 0.16 -15.08 3.92
CA LEU A 108 0.11 -15.13 5.39
C LEU A 108 -1.33 -14.98 5.92
N ARG A 109 -2.19 -14.29 5.18
CA ARG A 109 -3.63 -14.16 5.48
C ARG A 109 -4.46 -15.32 4.94
N LYS A 110 -3.86 -16.27 4.20
CA LYS A 110 -4.50 -17.45 3.60
C LYS A 110 -5.60 -17.12 2.59
N HIS A 111 -5.51 -15.96 1.93
CA HIS A 111 -6.42 -15.53 0.87
C HIS A 111 -5.96 -16.06 -0.48
N SER A 112 -6.31 -17.31 -0.82
CA SER A 112 -5.89 -17.97 -2.07
C SER A 112 -6.40 -17.26 -3.32
N ASP A 113 -7.58 -16.67 -3.28
CA ASP A 113 -8.15 -15.85 -4.34
C ASP A 113 -7.31 -14.60 -4.66
N ILE A 114 -6.84 -13.90 -3.62
CA ILE A 114 -5.95 -12.74 -3.77
C ILE A 114 -4.54 -13.18 -4.19
N VAL A 115 -4.04 -14.31 -3.68
CA VAL A 115 -2.78 -14.90 -4.13
C VAL A 115 -2.83 -15.19 -5.63
N ALA A 116 -3.91 -15.82 -6.13
CA ALA A 116 -4.09 -16.05 -7.56
C ALA A 116 -4.10 -14.75 -8.35
N LEU A 117 -4.88 -13.76 -7.91
CA LEU A 117 -4.97 -12.45 -8.56
C LEU A 117 -3.61 -11.74 -8.66
N LEU A 118 -2.81 -11.76 -7.59
CA LEU A 118 -1.47 -11.15 -7.58
C LEU A 118 -0.52 -11.86 -8.55
N LEU A 119 -0.53 -13.20 -8.57
CA LEU A 119 0.29 -14.00 -9.48
C LEU A 119 -0.10 -13.77 -10.95
N GLU A 120 -1.39 -13.72 -11.27
CA GLU A 120 -1.91 -13.41 -12.60
C GLU A 120 -1.49 -12.03 -13.10
N ASN A 121 -1.23 -11.09 -12.17
CA ASN A 121 -0.77 -9.73 -12.47
C ASN A 121 0.74 -9.53 -12.27
N GLY A 122 1.53 -10.61 -12.30
CA GLY A 122 2.99 -10.54 -12.35
C GLY A 122 3.66 -10.35 -10.99
N ALA A 123 3.08 -10.85 -9.91
CA ALA A 123 3.77 -10.89 -8.63
C ALA A 123 5.03 -11.76 -8.74
N ASP A 124 6.17 -11.17 -8.34
CA ASP A 124 7.48 -11.83 -8.39
C ASP A 124 7.57 -12.94 -7.35
N THR A 125 7.76 -14.18 -7.81
CA THR A 125 7.89 -15.38 -6.96
C THR A 125 9.33 -15.67 -6.54
N SER A 126 10.32 -14.92 -7.01
CA SER A 126 11.73 -15.08 -6.64
C SER A 126 12.10 -14.36 -5.34
N TYR A 127 11.24 -13.49 -4.84
CA TYR A 127 11.47 -12.69 -3.64
C TYR A 127 11.57 -13.56 -2.38
N ILE A 128 12.53 -13.26 -1.50
CA ILE A 128 12.75 -13.98 -0.25
C ILE A 128 12.13 -13.21 0.92
N VAL A 129 11.21 -13.84 1.64
CA VAL A 129 10.48 -13.27 2.77
C VAL A 129 11.02 -13.83 4.09
N LYS A 130 11.69 -12.98 4.88
CA LYS A 130 12.26 -13.40 6.18
C LYS A 130 13.15 -14.65 6.11
N GLY A 131 13.87 -14.81 4.99
CA GLY A 131 14.76 -15.95 4.76
C GLY A 131 14.08 -17.18 4.15
N TYR A 132 12.79 -17.12 3.84
CA TYR A 132 12.05 -18.20 3.21
C TYR A 132 11.73 -17.87 1.75
N THR A 133 11.85 -18.86 0.87
CA THR A 133 11.26 -18.82 -0.47
C THR A 133 9.74 -18.89 -0.36
N TYR A 134 9.03 -18.49 -1.41
CA TYR A 134 7.54 -18.61 -1.41
C TYR A 134 7.08 -20.07 -1.33
N ALA A 135 7.84 -21.03 -1.89
CA ALA A 135 7.51 -22.44 -1.77
C ALA A 135 7.59 -22.93 -0.30
N GLU A 136 8.65 -22.55 0.42
CA GLU A 136 8.79 -22.87 1.84
C GLU A 136 7.71 -22.18 2.69
N LEU A 137 7.43 -20.90 2.43
CA LEU A 137 6.39 -20.16 3.12
C LEU A 137 5.00 -20.80 2.89
N ALA A 138 4.69 -21.22 1.65
CA ALA A 138 3.43 -21.89 1.32
C ALA A 138 3.28 -23.21 2.09
N GLN A 139 4.36 -24.00 2.22
CA GLN A 139 4.38 -25.23 3.00
C GLN A 139 4.13 -24.97 4.50
N GLN A 140 4.77 -23.95 5.07
CA GLN A 140 4.55 -23.56 6.48
C GLN A 140 3.11 -23.10 6.74
N ILE A 141 2.50 -22.34 5.80
CA ILE A 141 1.10 -21.89 5.89
C ILE A 141 0.15 -23.09 5.82
N GLY A 142 0.50 -24.14 5.08
CA GLY A 142 -0.25 -25.39 4.98
C GLY A 142 -1.55 -25.30 4.18
N ASN A 143 -1.77 -24.22 3.40
CA ASN A 143 -2.92 -24.08 2.52
C ASN A 143 -2.63 -24.73 1.17
N GLN A 144 -3.36 -25.84 0.85
CA GLN A 144 -3.11 -26.65 -0.34
C GLN A 144 -3.30 -25.88 -1.65
N GLU A 145 -4.26 -24.95 -1.70
CA GLU A 145 -4.51 -24.13 -2.87
C GLU A 145 -3.36 -23.16 -3.11
N ILE A 146 -2.87 -22.48 -2.07
CA ILE A 146 -1.69 -21.59 -2.17
C ILE A 146 -0.45 -22.39 -2.58
N ILE A 147 -0.24 -23.58 -2.03
CA ILE A 147 0.89 -24.46 -2.43
C ILE A 147 0.81 -24.78 -3.92
N LYS A 148 -0.37 -25.12 -4.43
CA LYS A 148 -0.58 -25.40 -5.85
C LYS A 148 -0.30 -24.18 -6.72
N LEU A 149 -0.83 -23.02 -6.36
CA LEU A 149 -0.63 -21.75 -7.07
C LEU A 149 0.85 -21.40 -7.16
N ILE A 150 1.58 -21.41 -6.04
CA ILE A 150 3.01 -21.07 -6.02
C ILE A 150 3.81 -22.03 -6.90
N LYS A 151 3.55 -23.34 -6.84
CA LYS A 151 4.21 -24.31 -7.71
C LYS A 151 3.97 -24.07 -9.20
N GLN A 152 2.76 -23.65 -9.56
CA GLN A 152 2.40 -23.37 -10.94
C GLN A 152 3.16 -22.16 -11.51
N TYR A 153 3.38 -21.12 -10.72
CA TYR A 153 4.01 -19.88 -11.14
C TYR A 153 5.53 -19.82 -10.93
N GLN A 154 6.13 -20.85 -10.34
CA GLN A 154 7.59 -20.99 -10.19
C GLN A 154 8.21 -21.88 -11.30
N GLN A 155 7.43 -22.40 -12.24
CA GLN A 155 7.89 -23.14 -13.42
C GLN A 155 8.30 -22.18 -14.52
#